data_a4e84c0604bf3a15306ca8c71faaeb4e
#
_entry.id   a4e84c0604bf3a15306ca8c71faaeb4e
#
_cell.length_a   1.000
_cell.length_b   1.000
_cell.length_c   1.000
_cell.angle_alpha   90.00
_cell.angle_beta   90.00
_cell.angle_gamma   90.00
#
_symmetry.space_group_name_H-M   'P 1'
#
loop_
_entity.id
_entity.type
_entity.pdbx_description
1 polymer ?
#
loop_
_entity_poly.entity_id
_entity_poly.type
_entity_poly.pdbx_seq_one_letter_code
_entity_poly.pdbx_strand_id
1 'polypeptide(L)'
;GQEQSLKVAAKAIKKYRDLKNVDKAFDELAKFWEKYLSTIQVQTPDAAFNSMVNVHNPRQCHTTKNWSRYLSLYQLGYGTSRGIGYRDSSQDLMGVMSHMPEEALELALNLLSVQRPEGNAMHQYAPLALAEDNGNEANAGDSREKKGVLDENGNPAYADWYGDDHLWIVLTVANYLKETGKMDLLNKEVPFY
;
A
#
# COMPACT_ATOMS: atom_id res chain seq x y z
N GLY A 1 -4.49 12.37 16.83
CA GLY A 1 -3.52 12.63 17.89
C GLY A 1 -3.60 11.63 19.04
N GLN A 2 -2.85 11.88 20.10
CA GLN A 2 -2.71 10.97 21.25
C GLN A 2 -4.06 10.59 21.91
N GLU A 3 -4.98 11.53 22.05
CA GLU A 3 -6.31 11.28 22.62
C GLU A 3 -7.13 10.29 21.78
N GLN A 4 -7.05 10.40 20.46
CA GLN A 4 -7.74 9.50 19.55
C GLN A 4 -7.16 8.09 19.63
N SER A 5 -5.83 7.96 19.72
CA SER A 5 -5.15 6.68 19.90
C SER A 5 -5.55 5.99 21.19
N LEU A 6 -5.66 6.75 22.29
CA LEU A 6 -6.13 6.22 23.58
C LEU A 6 -7.58 5.72 23.52
N LYS A 7 -8.46 6.42 22.81
CA LYS A 7 -9.87 5.98 22.62
C LYS A 7 -9.94 4.67 21.82
N VAL A 8 -9.12 4.53 20.77
CA VAL A 8 -9.05 3.30 19.97
C VAL A 8 -8.51 2.13 20.81
N ALA A 9 -7.43 2.36 21.54
CA ALA A 9 -6.85 1.36 22.42
C ALA A 9 -7.85 0.90 23.51
N ALA A 10 -8.56 1.84 24.15
CA ALA A 10 -9.55 1.50 25.14
C ALA A 10 -10.70 0.64 24.59
N LYS A 11 -11.15 0.92 23.35
CA LYS A 11 -12.17 0.08 22.67
C LYS A 11 -11.65 -1.34 22.41
N ALA A 12 -10.43 -1.46 21.93
CA ALA A 12 -9.80 -2.76 21.68
C ALA A 12 -9.65 -3.57 22.97
N ILE A 13 -9.14 -2.95 24.04
CA ILE A 13 -9.03 -3.59 25.35
C ILE A 13 -10.38 -4.06 25.85
N LYS A 14 -11.41 -3.20 25.78
CA LYS A 14 -12.78 -3.55 26.20
C LYS A 14 -13.34 -4.72 25.43
N LYS A 15 -13.12 -4.76 24.10
CA LYS A 15 -13.59 -5.83 23.21
C LYS A 15 -12.91 -7.16 23.55
N TYR A 16 -11.61 -7.19 23.70
CA TYR A 16 -10.83 -8.42 23.81
C TYR A 16 -10.57 -8.88 25.26
N ARG A 17 -11.16 -8.21 26.25
CA ARG A 17 -11.27 -8.78 27.62
C ARG A 17 -12.21 -9.99 27.67
N ASP A 18 -13.17 -10.07 26.77
CA ASP A 18 -14.04 -11.24 26.64
C ASP A 18 -13.37 -12.26 25.69
N LEU A 19 -13.05 -13.43 26.21
CA LEU A 19 -12.40 -14.50 25.44
C LEU A 19 -13.24 -14.96 24.24
N LYS A 20 -14.58 -14.88 24.32
CA LYS A 20 -15.45 -15.17 23.17
C LYS A 20 -15.16 -14.27 21.96
N ASN A 21 -14.81 -13.00 22.21
CA ASN A 21 -14.42 -12.09 21.13
C ASN A 21 -13.03 -12.42 20.59
N VAL A 22 -12.15 -12.97 21.42
CA VAL A 22 -10.84 -13.48 20.97
C VAL A 22 -11.01 -14.70 20.08
N ASP A 23 -11.79 -15.69 20.52
CA ASP A 23 -12.08 -16.91 19.74
C ASP A 23 -12.71 -16.53 18.38
N LYS A 24 -13.71 -15.63 18.41
CA LYS A 24 -14.32 -15.12 17.18
C LYS A 24 -13.31 -14.46 16.24
N ALA A 25 -12.37 -13.68 16.77
CA ALA A 25 -11.34 -13.04 15.96
C ALA A 25 -10.38 -14.08 15.32
N PHE A 26 -10.05 -15.15 16.01
CA PHE A 26 -9.29 -16.26 15.43
C PHE A 26 -10.07 -16.99 14.32
N ASP A 27 -11.37 -17.23 14.52
CA ASP A 27 -12.23 -17.82 13.51
C ASP A 27 -12.33 -16.94 12.25
N GLU A 28 -12.48 -15.63 12.43
CA GLU A 28 -12.50 -14.66 11.34
C GLU A 28 -11.18 -14.65 10.58
N LEU A 29 -10.05 -14.66 11.29
CA LEU A 29 -8.72 -14.74 10.69
C LEU A 29 -8.50 -16.06 9.92
N ALA A 30 -8.92 -17.18 10.48
CA ALA A 30 -8.84 -18.49 9.81
C ALA A 30 -9.62 -18.48 8.49
N LYS A 31 -10.88 -17.98 8.50
CA LYS A 31 -11.71 -17.84 7.30
C LYS A 31 -11.09 -16.91 6.25
N PHE A 32 -10.47 -15.82 6.69
CA PHE A 32 -9.76 -14.93 5.79
C PHE A 32 -8.63 -15.66 5.06
N TRP A 33 -7.77 -16.35 5.80
CA TRP A 33 -6.65 -17.09 5.20
C TRP A 33 -7.11 -18.26 4.33
N GLU A 34 -8.15 -18.96 4.71
CA GLU A 34 -8.74 -20.03 3.89
C GLU A 34 -9.24 -19.48 2.56
N LYS A 35 -10.02 -18.39 2.58
CA LYS A 35 -10.49 -17.73 1.37
C LYS A 35 -9.34 -17.20 0.52
N TYR A 36 -8.38 -16.51 1.14
CA TYR A 36 -7.25 -15.90 0.44
C TYR A 36 -6.37 -16.95 -0.25
N LEU A 37 -5.98 -17.98 0.47
CA LEU A 37 -5.09 -19.03 -0.04
C LEU A 37 -5.77 -19.95 -1.05
N SER A 38 -7.10 -20.14 -0.98
CA SER A 38 -7.83 -20.98 -1.93
C SER A 38 -7.98 -20.37 -3.32
N THR A 39 -7.64 -19.10 -3.51
CA THR A 39 -7.77 -18.41 -4.79
C THR A 39 -6.91 -19.06 -5.89
N ILE A 40 -5.70 -19.46 -5.56
CA ILE A 40 -4.78 -20.15 -6.46
C ILE A 40 -4.24 -21.36 -5.74
N GLN A 41 -4.45 -22.55 -6.33
CA GLN A 41 -3.96 -23.80 -5.80
C GLN A 41 -3.34 -24.64 -6.90
N VAL A 42 -2.16 -25.15 -6.64
CA VAL A 42 -1.46 -26.09 -7.53
C VAL A 42 -1.27 -27.43 -6.85
N GLN A 43 -1.30 -28.49 -7.64
CA GLN A 43 -0.99 -29.83 -7.18
C GLN A 43 0.01 -30.46 -8.14
N THR A 44 1.22 -30.68 -7.66
CA THR A 44 2.32 -31.29 -8.41
C THR A 44 2.87 -32.48 -7.60
N PRO A 45 3.72 -33.33 -8.19
CA PRO A 45 4.42 -34.36 -7.45
C PRO A 45 5.38 -33.85 -6.37
N ASP A 46 5.79 -32.59 -6.44
CA ASP A 46 6.69 -31.95 -5.46
C ASP A 46 5.89 -31.25 -4.36
N ALA A 47 5.86 -31.85 -3.17
CA ALA A 47 5.15 -31.33 -2.02
C ALA A 47 5.73 -29.99 -1.52
N ALA A 48 7.04 -29.79 -1.63
CA ALA A 48 7.69 -28.54 -1.20
C ALA A 48 7.29 -27.39 -2.14
N PHE A 49 7.27 -27.64 -3.44
CA PHE A 49 6.78 -26.69 -4.42
C PHE A 49 5.31 -26.30 -4.17
N ASN A 50 4.45 -27.32 -3.94
CA ASN A 50 3.03 -27.07 -3.61
C ASN A 50 2.88 -26.18 -2.36
N SER A 51 3.66 -26.47 -1.32
CA SER A 51 3.64 -25.66 -0.07
C SER A 51 4.08 -24.22 -0.33
N MET A 52 5.13 -24.03 -1.12
CA MET A 52 5.62 -22.67 -1.46
C MET A 52 4.57 -21.88 -2.23
N VAL A 53 3.97 -22.45 -3.26
CA VAL A 53 3.01 -21.74 -4.12
C VAL A 53 1.67 -21.55 -3.42
N ASN A 54 1.15 -22.56 -2.74
CA ASN A 54 -0.19 -22.52 -2.17
C ASN A 54 -0.27 -21.75 -0.84
N VAL A 55 0.83 -21.63 -0.11
CA VAL A 55 0.83 -21.08 1.25
C VAL A 55 1.87 -19.98 1.44
N HIS A 56 3.14 -20.29 1.26
CA HIS A 56 4.21 -19.38 1.70
C HIS A 56 4.31 -18.11 0.86
N ASN A 57 4.34 -18.22 -0.47
CA ASN A 57 4.43 -17.06 -1.36
C ASN A 57 3.24 -16.11 -1.23
N PRO A 58 1.98 -16.54 -1.33
CA PRO A 58 0.84 -15.63 -1.19
C PRO A 58 0.78 -14.99 0.20
N ARG A 59 1.11 -15.72 1.28
CA ARG A 59 1.21 -15.13 2.60
C ARG A 59 2.31 -14.08 2.70
N GLN A 60 3.48 -14.34 2.10
CA GLN A 60 4.58 -13.37 2.07
C GLN A 60 4.19 -12.11 1.30
N CYS A 61 3.55 -12.24 0.13
CA CYS A 61 3.08 -11.09 -0.64
C CYS A 61 2.08 -10.24 0.15
N HIS A 62 1.11 -10.90 0.81
CA HIS A 62 0.16 -10.21 1.68
C HIS A 62 0.85 -9.48 2.84
N THR A 63 1.80 -10.16 3.49
CA THR A 63 2.56 -9.57 4.59
C THR A 63 3.39 -8.38 4.13
N THR A 64 4.05 -8.50 2.99
CA THR A 64 4.85 -7.42 2.41
C THR A 64 4.00 -6.21 2.09
N LYS A 65 2.87 -6.39 1.40
CA LYS A 65 1.94 -5.30 1.09
C LYS A 65 1.50 -4.55 2.36
N ASN A 66 1.15 -5.27 3.42
CA ASN A 66 0.55 -4.65 4.61
C ASN A 66 1.59 -4.13 5.62
N TRP A 67 2.70 -4.85 5.81
CA TRP A 67 3.61 -4.61 6.93
C TRP A 67 4.96 -4.02 6.55
N SER A 68 5.42 -4.18 5.31
CA SER A 68 6.74 -3.71 4.92
C SER A 68 6.79 -2.23 4.54
N ARG A 69 5.63 -1.56 4.44
CA ARG A 69 5.53 -0.17 4.03
C ARG A 69 5.00 0.68 5.18
N TYR A 70 3.81 1.22 5.02
CA TYR A 70 3.24 2.19 5.93
C TYR A 70 2.98 1.65 7.35
N LEU A 71 2.55 0.38 7.48
CA LEU A 71 2.25 -0.24 8.77
C LEU A 71 3.46 -0.87 9.46
N SER A 72 4.63 -0.85 8.84
CA SER A 72 5.83 -1.43 9.43
C SER A 72 6.28 -0.62 10.65
N LEU A 73 6.38 -1.28 11.81
CA LEU A 73 6.97 -0.71 13.01
C LEU A 73 8.44 -0.28 12.78
N TYR A 74 9.16 -0.98 11.91
CA TYR A 74 10.53 -0.63 11.55
C TYR A 74 10.58 0.65 10.73
N GLN A 75 9.69 0.83 9.78
CA GLN A 75 9.62 2.06 8.98
C GLN A 75 9.04 3.23 9.77
N LEU A 76 8.05 2.98 10.62
CA LEU A 76 7.49 3.98 11.52
C LEU A 76 8.44 4.30 12.70
N GLY A 77 9.24 3.34 13.14
CA GLY A 77 10.15 3.50 14.27
C GLY A 77 11.42 4.31 13.98
N TYR A 78 11.82 4.41 12.71
CA TYR A 78 13.01 5.18 12.30
C TYR A 78 12.72 6.65 11.96
N GLY A 79 11.63 7.16 12.42
CA GLY A 79 11.25 8.54 12.22
C GLY A 79 10.05 8.68 11.31
N THR A 80 9.31 9.69 11.58
CA THR A 80 8.04 10.06 10.96
C THR A 80 8.15 10.50 9.49
N SER A 81 9.35 10.42 8.91
CA SER A 81 9.64 10.93 7.57
C SER A 81 9.55 9.88 6.45
N ARG A 82 9.32 8.60 6.77
CA ARG A 82 9.14 7.58 5.74
C ARG A 82 7.66 7.38 5.44
N GLY A 83 7.31 7.59 4.18
CA GLY A 83 5.99 7.33 3.63
C GLY A 83 5.93 6.00 2.88
N ILE A 84 4.84 5.84 2.14
CA ILE A 84 4.65 4.76 1.18
C ILE A 84 5.54 5.04 -0.04
N GLY A 85 6.45 4.12 -0.35
CA GLY A 85 7.26 4.19 -1.56
C GLY A 85 6.42 3.86 -2.79
N TYR A 86 6.51 4.68 -3.81
CA TYR A 86 5.70 4.56 -5.02
C TYR A 86 6.00 3.26 -5.79
N ARG A 87 7.25 3.07 -6.16
CA ARG A 87 7.74 1.87 -6.84
C ARG A 87 7.47 0.60 -6.02
N ASP A 88 7.85 0.64 -4.75
CA ASP A 88 7.71 -0.49 -3.85
C ASP A 88 6.25 -0.94 -3.72
N SER A 89 5.33 0.00 -3.53
CA SER A 89 3.91 -0.30 -3.41
C SER A 89 3.31 -0.81 -4.72
N SER A 90 3.78 -0.30 -5.85
CA SER A 90 3.41 -0.81 -7.18
C SER A 90 3.81 -2.28 -7.34
N GLN A 91 5.00 -2.67 -6.90
CA GLN A 91 5.45 -4.07 -6.90
C GLN A 91 4.65 -4.94 -5.94
N ASP A 92 4.41 -4.46 -4.72
CA ASP A 92 3.64 -5.20 -3.71
C ASP A 92 2.21 -5.50 -4.19
N LEU A 93 1.60 -4.55 -4.90
CA LEU A 93 0.29 -4.72 -5.53
C LEU A 93 0.25 -5.88 -6.52
N MET A 94 1.27 -6.00 -7.37
CA MET A 94 1.33 -7.07 -8.36
C MET A 94 1.37 -8.45 -7.69
N GLY A 95 1.94 -8.54 -6.51
CA GLY A 95 1.99 -9.79 -5.74
C GLY A 95 0.67 -10.23 -5.11
N VAL A 96 -0.34 -9.34 -5.03
CA VAL A 96 -1.62 -9.64 -4.36
C VAL A 96 -2.86 -9.47 -5.25
N MET A 97 -2.72 -8.98 -6.47
CA MET A 97 -3.84 -8.67 -7.37
C MET A 97 -4.81 -9.82 -7.57
N SER A 98 -4.30 -11.03 -7.76
CA SER A 98 -5.11 -12.23 -7.99
C SER A 98 -5.93 -12.62 -6.78
N HIS A 99 -5.42 -12.33 -5.59
CA HIS A 99 -6.04 -12.72 -4.32
C HIS A 99 -6.96 -11.65 -3.74
N MET A 100 -6.64 -10.37 -4.00
CA MET A 100 -7.30 -9.20 -3.40
C MET A 100 -7.48 -8.08 -4.45
N PRO A 101 -8.22 -8.32 -5.54
CA PRO A 101 -8.31 -7.36 -6.65
C PRO A 101 -8.95 -6.03 -6.26
N GLU A 102 -9.89 -6.02 -5.31
CA GLU A 102 -10.55 -4.80 -4.85
C GLU A 102 -9.57 -3.90 -4.06
N GLU A 103 -8.82 -4.47 -3.13
CA GLU A 103 -7.81 -3.74 -2.37
C GLU A 103 -6.64 -3.31 -3.25
N ALA A 104 -6.27 -4.13 -4.23
CA ALA A 104 -5.27 -3.78 -5.22
C ALA A 104 -5.69 -2.58 -6.05
N LEU A 105 -6.97 -2.52 -6.45
CA LEU A 105 -7.52 -1.36 -7.16
C LEU A 105 -7.47 -0.09 -6.30
N GLU A 106 -7.90 -0.18 -5.05
CA GLU A 106 -7.88 0.96 -4.13
C GLU A 106 -6.47 1.55 -3.99
N LEU A 107 -5.48 0.71 -3.77
CA LEU A 107 -4.10 1.18 -3.66
C LEU A 107 -3.55 1.70 -5.00
N ALA A 108 -3.91 1.09 -6.13
CA ALA A 108 -3.54 1.60 -7.46
C ALA A 108 -4.10 3.02 -7.71
N LEU A 109 -5.36 3.25 -7.32
CA LEU A 109 -5.97 4.58 -7.41
C LEU A 109 -5.27 5.59 -6.49
N ASN A 110 -4.86 5.19 -5.29
CA ASN A 110 -4.06 6.03 -4.39
C ASN A 110 -2.71 6.39 -5.01
N LEU A 111 -2.03 5.43 -5.63
CA LEU A 111 -0.77 5.69 -6.34
C LEU A 111 -0.96 6.65 -7.52
N LEU A 112 -2.02 6.48 -8.30
CA LEU A 112 -2.36 7.38 -9.39
C LEU A 112 -2.61 8.81 -8.89
N SER A 113 -3.23 8.99 -7.74
CA SER A 113 -3.55 10.32 -7.17
C SER A 113 -2.33 11.09 -6.67
N VAL A 114 -1.17 10.48 -6.59
CA VAL A 114 0.09 11.16 -6.23
C VAL A 114 1.03 11.32 -7.42
N GLN A 115 0.52 11.13 -8.64
CA GLN A 115 1.18 11.57 -9.86
C GLN A 115 1.01 13.08 -10.06
N ARG A 116 2.02 13.71 -10.65
CA ARG A 116 2.01 15.12 -10.97
C ARG A 116 1.57 15.34 -12.43
N PRO A 117 1.05 16.55 -12.76
CA PRO A 117 0.64 16.86 -14.13
C PRO A 117 1.75 16.68 -15.17
N GLU A 118 3.01 16.83 -14.77
CA GLU A 118 4.18 16.63 -15.63
C GLU A 118 4.47 15.14 -15.94
N GLY A 119 3.72 14.22 -15.31
CA GLY A 119 3.82 12.78 -15.54
C GLY A 119 4.78 12.04 -14.62
N ASN A 120 5.50 12.74 -13.76
CA ASN A 120 6.31 12.12 -12.73
C ASN A 120 5.48 11.77 -11.49
N ALA A 121 6.06 11.00 -10.57
CA ALA A 121 5.42 10.58 -9.35
C ALA A 121 6.27 10.91 -8.13
N MET A 122 5.62 11.07 -6.99
CA MET A 122 6.33 11.16 -5.72
C MET A 122 7.05 9.85 -5.43
N HIS A 123 8.31 9.93 -5.04
CA HIS A 123 9.04 8.73 -4.61
C HIS A 123 8.43 8.10 -3.36
N GLN A 124 8.02 8.93 -2.41
CA GLN A 124 7.36 8.53 -1.18
C GLN A 124 6.26 9.55 -0.82
N TYR A 125 5.17 9.07 -0.26
CA TYR A 125 4.08 9.92 0.23
C TYR A 125 3.49 9.37 1.52
N ALA A 126 2.86 10.24 2.31
CA ALA A 126 2.19 9.90 3.57
C ALA A 126 0.67 9.97 3.38
N PRO A 127 -0.05 8.84 3.23
CA PRO A 127 -1.49 8.85 2.90
C PRO A 127 -2.35 9.58 3.93
N LEU A 128 -1.99 9.49 5.20
CA LEU A 128 -2.71 10.18 6.27
C LEU A 128 -2.55 11.71 6.19
N ALA A 129 -1.42 12.19 5.69
CA ALA A 129 -1.21 13.62 5.51
C ALA A 129 -1.97 14.16 4.29
N LEU A 130 -2.19 13.31 3.27
CA LEU A 130 -3.02 13.66 2.12
C LEU A 130 -4.51 13.63 2.45
N ALA A 131 -4.92 12.76 3.39
CA ALA A 131 -6.32 12.61 3.79
C ALA A 131 -6.78 13.66 4.83
N GLU A 132 -5.85 14.17 5.62
CA GLU A 132 -6.10 15.19 6.63
C GLU A 132 -5.37 16.46 6.20
N ASP A 133 -6.11 17.49 5.81
CA ASP A 133 -5.58 18.84 5.59
C ASP A 133 -5.18 19.46 6.95
N ASN A 134 -4.19 18.83 7.58
CA ASN A 134 -3.76 19.17 8.94
C ASN A 134 -2.74 20.31 9.00
N GLY A 135 -2.51 21.02 7.89
CA GLY A 135 -1.54 22.11 7.85
C GLY A 135 -0.11 21.72 8.24
N ASN A 136 0.15 20.44 8.42
CA ASN A 136 1.45 19.89 8.79
C ASN A 136 2.21 19.55 7.50
N GLU A 137 2.66 20.60 6.84
CA GLU A 137 3.43 20.55 5.58
C GLU A 137 4.64 19.62 5.62
N ALA A 138 5.12 19.22 6.81
CA ALA A 138 6.28 18.36 6.96
C ALA A 138 6.05 16.91 6.49
N ASN A 139 4.78 16.49 6.33
CA ASN A 139 4.43 15.10 6.00
C ASN A 139 3.60 14.97 4.71
N ALA A 140 3.28 16.06 4.04
CA ALA A 140 2.37 16.08 2.90
C ALA A 140 3.06 15.95 1.54
N GLY A 141 4.39 16.02 1.48
CA GLY A 141 5.14 16.01 0.23
C GLY A 141 6.08 14.82 0.09
N ASP A 142 6.72 14.73 -1.04
CA ASP A 142 7.90 13.88 -1.23
C ASP A 142 8.95 14.30 -0.18
N SER A 143 9.39 13.35 0.63
CA SER A 143 10.37 13.60 1.70
C SER A 143 11.69 14.20 1.20
N ARG A 144 11.87 14.23 -0.11
CA ARG A 144 13.03 14.79 -0.81
C ARG A 144 12.76 16.16 -1.42
N GLU A 145 11.53 16.65 -1.35
CA GLU A 145 11.23 18.01 -1.77
C GLU A 145 11.97 18.99 -0.84
N LYS A 146 12.91 19.72 -1.38
CA LYS A 146 13.63 20.75 -0.64
C LYS A 146 12.74 21.98 -0.53
N LYS A 147 12.08 22.15 0.61
CA LYS A 147 11.24 23.33 0.86
C LYS A 147 12.00 24.62 0.55
N GLY A 148 11.40 25.43 -0.31
CA GLY A 148 11.88 26.77 -0.61
C GLY A 148 13.13 26.84 -1.48
N VAL A 149 13.63 25.72 -2.00
CA VAL A 149 14.71 25.72 -2.99
C VAL A 149 14.07 25.64 -4.38
N LEU A 150 14.38 26.60 -5.21
CA LEU A 150 13.96 26.61 -6.60
C LEU A 150 15.16 26.23 -7.48
N ASP A 151 14.87 25.55 -8.61
CA ASP A 151 15.85 25.31 -9.65
C ASP A 151 16.16 26.61 -10.44
N GLU A 152 17.03 26.53 -11.41
CA GLU A 152 17.39 27.67 -12.28
C GLU A 152 16.22 28.24 -13.08
N ASN A 153 15.11 27.51 -13.22
CA ASN A 153 13.90 27.92 -13.94
C ASN A 153 12.79 28.41 -12.99
N GLY A 154 13.06 28.46 -11.67
CA GLY A 154 12.10 28.89 -10.68
C GLY A 154 11.09 27.84 -10.24
N ASN A 155 11.29 26.57 -10.61
CA ASN A 155 10.47 25.46 -10.15
C ASN A 155 11.00 24.90 -8.83
N PRO A 156 10.17 24.24 -8.01
CA PRO A 156 10.63 23.54 -6.81
C PRO A 156 11.76 22.58 -7.15
N ALA A 157 12.92 22.74 -6.49
CA ALA A 157 14.06 21.86 -6.69
C ALA A 157 13.85 20.57 -5.91
N TYR A 158 13.85 19.46 -6.61
CA TYR A 158 13.79 18.12 -6.03
C TYR A 158 15.20 17.57 -5.87
N ALA A 159 15.46 16.92 -4.73
CA ALA A 159 16.82 16.50 -4.40
C ALA A 159 17.34 15.39 -5.32
N ASP A 160 16.49 14.43 -5.69
CA ASP A 160 16.82 13.33 -6.59
C ASP A 160 15.55 12.73 -7.19
N TRP A 161 15.48 12.65 -8.49
CA TRP A 161 14.42 11.97 -9.22
C TRP A 161 14.84 10.54 -9.48
N TYR A 162 13.99 9.60 -9.09
CA TYR A 162 14.12 8.24 -9.60
C TYR A 162 13.40 8.18 -10.95
N GLY A 163 14.15 7.94 -11.98
CA GLY A 163 13.65 7.95 -13.36
C GLY A 163 12.67 6.83 -13.68
N ASP A 164 12.49 5.87 -12.78
CA ASP A 164 11.63 4.70 -12.98
C ASP A 164 10.33 4.71 -12.16
N ASP A 165 10.21 5.55 -11.13
CA ASP A 165 9.05 5.53 -10.23
C ASP A 165 7.72 5.61 -11.00
N HIS A 166 7.57 6.57 -11.89
CA HIS A 166 6.34 6.78 -12.67
C HIS A 166 6.04 5.68 -13.70
N LEU A 167 7.02 4.85 -14.05
CA LEU A 167 6.81 3.74 -14.98
C LEU A 167 6.13 2.55 -14.31
N TRP A 168 6.29 2.42 -12.99
CA TRP A 168 5.74 1.30 -12.25
C TRP A 168 4.22 1.30 -12.20
N ILE A 169 3.57 2.46 -12.21
CA ILE A 169 2.10 2.51 -12.21
C ILE A 169 1.52 2.03 -13.54
N VAL A 170 2.19 2.30 -14.64
CA VAL A 170 1.78 1.79 -15.96
C VAL A 170 1.80 0.26 -15.96
N LEU A 171 2.89 -0.32 -15.45
CA LEU A 171 3.01 -1.78 -15.32
C LEU A 171 1.95 -2.34 -14.38
N THR A 172 1.70 -1.68 -13.25
CA THR A 172 0.71 -2.08 -12.26
C THR A 172 -0.71 -2.09 -12.83
N VAL A 173 -1.11 -1.01 -13.52
CA VAL A 173 -2.43 -0.91 -14.17
C VAL A 173 -2.56 -1.97 -15.27
N ALA A 174 -1.54 -2.14 -16.11
CA ALA A 174 -1.56 -3.16 -17.16
C ALA A 174 -1.72 -4.58 -16.59
N ASN A 175 -1.02 -4.91 -15.50
CA ASN A 175 -1.18 -6.20 -14.84
C ASN A 175 -2.57 -6.36 -14.20
N TYR A 176 -3.10 -5.30 -13.57
CA TYR A 176 -4.46 -5.33 -13.02
C TYR A 176 -5.51 -5.65 -14.10
N LEU A 177 -5.41 -4.98 -15.25
CA LEU A 177 -6.33 -5.23 -16.37
C LEU A 177 -6.21 -6.65 -16.92
N LYS A 178 -4.99 -7.16 -17.05
CA LYS A 178 -4.74 -8.54 -17.50
C LYS A 178 -5.28 -9.57 -16.52
N GLU A 179 -5.11 -9.34 -15.23
CA GLU A 179 -5.53 -10.27 -14.17
C GLU A 179 -7.04 -10.28 -13.99
N THR A 180 -7.69 -9.13 -14.02
CA THR A 180 -9.09 -8.98 -13.65
C THR A 180 -10.04 -8.85 -14.83
N GLY A 181 -9.57 -8.42 -16.00
CA GLY A 181 -10.40 -8.06 -17.14
C GLY A 181 -11.27 -6.80 -16.94
N LYS A 182 -11.11 -6.09 -15.82
CA LYS A 182 -11.94 -4.92 -15.45
C LYS A 182 -11.47 -3.66 -16.18
N MET A 183 -11.87 -3.53 -17.44
CA MET A 183 -11.48 -2.42 -18.33
C MET A 183 -12.08 -1.06 -17.94
N ASP A 184 -13.11 -1.04 -17.10
CA ASP A 184 -13.74 0.18 -16.57
C ASP A 184 -12.78 1.07 -15.77
N LEU A 185 -11.67 0.51 -15.27
CA LEU A 185 -10.60 1.29 -14.66
C LEU A 185 -10.06 2.39 -15.57
N LEU A 186 -9.98 2.14 -16.88
CA LEU A 186 -9.45 3.09 -17.86
C LEU A 186 -10.35 4.33 -18.05
N ASN A 187 -11.58 4.28 -17.58
CA ASN A 187 -12.54 5.39 -17.64
C ASN A 187 -12.64 6.16 -16.32
N LYS A 188 -11.85 5.75 -15.31
CA LYS A 188 -11.83 6.48 -14.03
C LYS A 188 -10.98 7.71 -14.14
N GLU A 189 -11.55 8.83 -13.77
CA GLU A 189 -10.80 10.07 -13.57
C GLU A 189 -10.17 10.07 -12.19
N VAL A 190 -8.88 10.30 -12.14
CA VAL A 190 -8.10 10.43 -10.90
C VAL A 190 -7.41 11.78 -10.95
N PRO A 191 -7.58 12.65 -9.94
CA PRO A 191 -6.92 13.93 -9.92
C PRO A 191 -5.40 13.76 -9.81
N PHE A 192 -4.65 14.66 -10.40
CA PHE A 192 -3.23 14.82 -10.10
C PHE A 192 -3.05 15.45 -8.71
N TYR A 193 -1.85 15.23 -8.14
CA TYR A 193 -1.43 15.86 -6.88
C TYR A 193 -1.10 17.33 -7.06
#